data_6f6edd52c330817c2d11d77859b6a054
#
_entry.id   6f6edd52c330817c2d11d77859b6a054
#
_cell.length_a   1.000
_cell.length_b   1.000
_cell.length_c   1.000
_cell.angle_alpha   90.00
_cell.angle_beta   90.00
_cell.angle_gamma   90.00
#
_symmetry.space_group_name_H-M   'P 1'
#
loop_
_entity.id
_entity.type
_entity.pdbx_description
1 polymer ?
#
loop_
_entity_poly.entity_id
_entity_poly.type
_entity_poly.pdbx_seq_one_letter_code
_entity_poly.pdbx_strand_id
1 'polypeptide(L)'
;AVDKKFRTPILYRLSDIEKGSMISININKIDKGLSLLNNLKKEGVFSTFSMVDEVPVFPGCEEVLRSKKRECFEEKMNRHIAKHFRYPALAQQFGVQGRVFVQFMIGVDGNVTGIRTRGPDNNLENEAKRIISLLPKIKPGKENGVRVRVPFSIPITFKLQ
;
A
#
# COMPACT_ATOMS: atom_id res chain seq x y z
N ALA A 1 31.66 -5.85 -4.57
CA ALA A 1 30.70 -6.19 -3.53
C ALA A 1 29.61 -5.13 -3.52
N VAL A 2 28.39 -5.52 -3.84
CA VAL A 2 27.26 -4.61 -3.84
C VAL A 2 26.71 -4.54 -2.43
N ASP A 3 26.89 -3.41 -1.79
CA ASP A 3 26.41 -3.18 -0.44
C ASP A 3 24.87 -3.04 -0.49
N LYS A 4 24.18 -3.96 0.13
CA LYS A 4 22.71 -3.97 0.22
C LYS A 4 22.22 -2.94 1.27
N LYS A 5 22.64 -1.70 1.18
CA LYS A 5 22.02 -0.68 2.01
C LYS A 5 20.63 -0.38 1.50
N PHE A 6 19.71 -1.01 2.16
CA PHE A 6 18.30 -0.69 2.05
C PHE A 6 18.06 0.71 2.64
N ARG A 7 17.79 1.67 1.81
CA ARG A 7 17.14 2.88 2.29
C ARG A 7 15.69 2.53 2.57
N THR A 8 15.22 2.80 3.76
CA THR A 8 13.82 2.68 4.15
C THR A 8 12.94 3.06 2.98
N PRO A 9 12.04 2.19 2.55
CA PRO A 9 11.11 2.57 1.50
C PRO A 9 10.45 3.88 1.93
N ILE A 10 10.55 4.88 1.09
CA ILE A 10 9.80 6.10 1.31
C ILE A 10 8.35 5.72 1.10
N LEU A 11 7.68 5.39 2.18
CA LEU A 11 6.23 5.44 2.16
C LEU A 11 5.85 6.87 1.86
N TYR A 12 5.09 7.08 0.81
CA TYR A 12 4.43 8.36 0.67
C TYR A 12 3.63 8.58 1.95
N ARG A 13 3.83 9.71 2.59
CA ARG A 13 2.92 10.14 3.64
C ARG A 13 1.52 10.03 3.05
N LEU A 14 0.59 9.56 3.84
CA LEU A 14 -0.82 9.50 3.42
C LEU A 14 -1.32 10.84 2.85
N SER A 15 -0.75 11.96 3.33
CA SER A 15 -0.94 13.30 2.76
C SER A 15 -0.48 13.44 1.29
N ASP A 16 0.47 12.63 0.85
CA ASP A 16 0.98 12.69 -0.53
C ASP A 16 0.15 11.78 -1.46
N ILE A 17 -0.52 10.79 -0.88
CA ILE A 17 -1.53 9.97 -1.57
C ILE A 17 -2.77 10.84 -1.89
N GLU A 18 -3.10 11.79 -1.03
CA GLU A 18 -4.17 12.76 -1.26
C GLU A 18 -3.87 13.74 -2.40
N LYS A 19 -2.60 13.96 -2.72
CA LYS A 19 -2.16 14.92 -3.75
C LYS A 19 -1.95 14.35 -5.16
N GLY A 20 -2.51 13.19 -5.45
CA GLY A 20 -2.57 12.72 -6.83
C GLY A 20 -1.69 11.55 -7.19
N SER A 21 -1.17 10.81 -6.24
CA SER A 21 -0.52 9.58 -6.54
C SER A 21 -1.55 8.49 -6.82
N MET A 22 -1.70 8.17 -8.06
CA MET A 22 -1.96 6.88 -8.69
C MET A 22 -3.23 6.08 -8.36
N ILE A 23 -4.07 6.48 -7.44
CA ILE A 23 -5.49 6.19 -7.52
C ILE A 23 -6.16 7.45 -8.08
N SER A 24 -5.65 7.89 -9.21
CA SER A 24 -6.36 8.84 -10.06
C SER A 24 -7.50 8.09 -10.72
N ILE A 25 -8.51 7.80 -9.97
CA ILE A 25 -9.85 7.96 -10.52
C ILE A 25 -9.88 9.44 -10.84
N ASN A 26 -9.74 9.75 -12.13
CA ASN A 26 -9.76 11.11 -12.63
C ASN A 26 -11.09 11.75 -12.24
N ILE A 27 -11.09 12.46 -11.13
CA ILE A 27 -12.25 13.07 -10.51
C ILE A 27 -12.92 14.09 -11.43
N ASN A 28 -12.21 14.59 -12.43
CA ASN A 28 -12.70 15.56 -13.39
C ASN A 28 -13.61 14.99 -14.51
N LYS A 29 -13.91 13.71 -14.52
CA LYS A 29 -14.93 13.09 -15.38
C LYS A 29 -16.18 12.63 -14.63
N ILE A 30 -16.49 13.25 -13.50
CA ILE A 30 -17.31 12.68 -12.43
C ILE A 30 -18.79 13.08 -12.45
N ASP A 31 -19.30 13.68 -13.47
CA ASP A 31 -20.78 13.81 -13.48
C ASP A 31 -21.50 12.46 -13.66
N LYS A 32 -20.83 11.49 -14.26
CA LYS A 32 -21.31 10.09 -14.30
C LYS A 32 -20.66 9.16 -13.25
N GLY A 33 -19.56 9.57 -12.64
CA GLY A 33 -18.81 8.78 -11.66
C GLY A 33 -19.34 8.86 -10.24
N LEU A 34 -20.05 9.95 -9.87
CA LEU A 34 -20.65 10.07 -8.55
C LEU A 34 -21.76 9.05 -8.31
N SER A 35 -22.54 8.71 -9.32
CA SER A 35 -23.56 7.65 -9.20
C SER A 35 -22.94 6.26 -9.12
N LEU A 36 -21.83 6.03 -9.82
CA LEU A 36 -21.06 4.77 -9.73
C LEU A 36 -20.36 4.65 -8.39
N LEU A 37 -19.74 5.73 -7.87
CA LEU A 37 -19.15 5.78 -6.53
C LEU A 37 -20.19 5.59 -5.43
N ASN A 38 -21.36 6.18 -5.58
CA ASN A 38 -22.46 5.99 -4.64
C ASN A 38 -23.04 4.57 -4.70
N ASN A 39 -23.06 3.94 -5.88
CA ASN A 39 -23.45 2.54 -6.02
C ASN A 39 -22.39 1.61 -5.46
N LEU A 40 -21.11 1.88 -5.68
CA LEU A 40 -19.98 1.15 -5.08
C LEU A 40 -19.95 1.32 -3.55
N LYS A 41 -20.31 2.50 -3.03
CA LYS A 41 -20.50 2.72 -1.60
C LYS A 41 -21.70 1.94 -1.04
N LYS A 42 -22.79 1.83 -1.78
CA LYS A 42 -23.96 1.00 -1.40
C LYS A 42 -23.61 -0.49 -1.37
N GLU A 43 -22.69 -0.94 -2.20
CA GLU A 43 -22.22 -2.33 -2.20
C GLU A 43 -21.11 -2.58 -1.16
N GLY A 44 -20.77 -1.58 -0.34
CA GLY A 44 -19.79 -1.71 0.75
C GLY A 44 -18.37 -2.03 0.28
N VAL A 45 -18.02 -1.67 -0.97
CA VAL A 45 -16.88 -2.28 -1.65
C VAL A 45 -15.60 -1.44 -1.60
N PHE A 46 -15.68 -0.10 -1.58
CA PHE A 46 -14.48 0.73 -1.66
C PHE A 46 -14.57 1.99 -0.81
N SER A 47 -13.56 2.20 0.02
CA SER A 47 -13.27 3.50 0.61
C SER A 47 -11.78 3.75 0.57
N THR A 48 -11.36 4.99 0.30
CA THR A 48 -9.93 5.32 0.35
C THR A 48 -9.45 5.39 1.80
N PHE A 49 -8.18 5.12 2.03
CA PHE A 49 -7.61 5.09 3.39
C PHE A 49 -7.87 6.38 4.19
N SER A 50 -7.96 7.52 3.52
CA SER A 50 -8.23 8.82 4.14
C SER A 50 -9.71 9.12 4.37
N MET A 51 -10.62 8.38 3.74
CA MET A 51 -12.07 8.62 3.80
C MET A 51 -12.81 7.68 4.77
N VAL A 52 -12.11 6.71 5.33
CA VAL A 52 -12.70 5.78 6.29
C VAL A 52 -12.74 6.37 7.70
N ASP A 53 -13.81 6.10 8.42
CA ASP A 53 -13.96 6.53 9.82
C ASP A 53 -12.94 5.85 10.73
N GLU A 54 -12.71 4.57 10.49
CA GLU A 54 -11.68 3.79 11.16
C GLU A 54 -10.69 3.24 10.14
N VAL A 55 -9.43 3.69 10.22
CA VAL A 55 -8.36 3.21 9.35
C VAL A 55 -8.02 1.75 9.64
N PRO A 56 -7.53 0.98 8.64
CA PRO A 56 -7.00 -0.35 8.90
C PRO A 56 -5.91 -0.31 9.97
N VAL A 57 -5.89 -1.32 10.83
CA VAL A 57 -4.95 -1.41 11.96
C VAL A 57 -3.97 -2.54 11.72
N PHE A 58 -2.71 -2.21 11.60
CA PHE A 58 -1.64 -3.19 11.50
C PHE A 58 -1.46 -3.91 12.86
N PRO A 59 -1.17 -5.23 12.89
CA PRO A 59 -0.89 -5.94 14.13
C PRO A 59 0.19 -5.23 14.96
N GLY A 60 -0.11 -4.98 16.24
CA GLY A 60 0.73 -4.22 17.16
C GLY A 60 0.41 -2.73 17.23
N CYS A 61 -0.62 -2.26 16.52
CA CYS A 61 -1.12 -0.89 16.57
C CYS A 61 -2.51 -0.77 17.21
N GLU A 62 -3.00 -1.81 17.86
CA GLU A 62 -4.35 -1.87 18.43
C GLU A 62 -4.55 -0.84 19.53
N GLU A 63 -3.60 -0.76 20.45
CA GLU A 63 -3.65 0.09 21.64
C GLU A 63 -3.18 1.54 21.39
N VAL A 64 -2.81 1.86 20.15
CA VAL A 64 -2.34 3.20 19.80
C VAL A 64 -3.53 4.16 19.69
N LEU A 65 -3.34 5.39 20.16
CA LEU A 65 -4.34 6.45 20.03
C LEU A 65 -4.80 6.61 18.58
N ARG A 66 -6.08 6.87 18.38
CA ARG A 66 -6.69 7.01 17.05
C ARG A 66 -5.92 7.98 16.13
N SER A 67 -5.45 9.11 16.69
CA SER A 67 -4.65 10.10 15.97
C SER A 67 -3.28 9.58 15.49
N LYS A 68 -2.77 8.53 16.12
CA LYS A 68 -1.46 7.93 15.85
C LYS A 68 -1.53 6.61 15.09
N LYS A 69 -2.72 6.10 14.81
CA LYS A 69 -2.88 4.81 14.12
C LYS A 69 -2.30 4.80 12.71
N ARG A 70 -2.41 5.91 11.98
CA ARG A 70 -1.81 6.06 10.65
C ARG A 70 -0.30 5.99 10.70
N GLU A 71 0.31 6.75 11.60
CA GLU A 71 1.76 6.76 11.80
C GLU A 71 2.28 5.37 12.19
N CYS A 72 1.58 4.70 13.11
CA CYS A 72 1.90 3.33 13.50
C CYS A 72 1.79 2.35 12.32
N PHE A 73 0.74 2.46 11.52
CA PHE A 73 0.56 1.63 10.32
C PHE A 73 1.73 1.81 9.34
N GLU A 74 2.11 3.05 9.05
CA GLU A 74 3.23 3.37 8.17
C GLU A 74 4.55 2.81 8.70
N GLU A 75 4.82 2.98 9.99
CA GLU A 75 6.02 2.45 10.63
C GLU A 75 6.09 0.93 10.57
N LYS A 76 4.98 0.24 10.86
CA LYS A 76 4.89 -1.23 10.79
C LYS A 76 5.05 -1.73 9.36
N MET A 77 4.46 -1.05 8.39
CA MET A 77 4.61 -1.37 6.98
C MET A 77 6.07 -1.24 6.53
N ASN A 78 6.72 -0.13 6.88
CA ASN A 78 8.14 0.08 6.59
C ASN A 78 9.02 -1.02 7.19
N ARG A 79 8.75 -1.36 8.43
CA ARG A 79 9.47 -2.41 9.15
C ARG A 79 9.26 -3.78 8.51
N HIS A 80 8.03 -4.08 8.07
CA HIS A 80 7.73 -5.31 7.33
C HIS A 80 8.51 -5.39 6.01
N ILE A 81 8.49 -4.32 5.23
CA ILE A 81 9.19 -4.25 3.95
C ILE A 81 10.71 -4.45 4.19
N ALA A 82 11.28 -3.72 5.13
CA ALA A 82 12.71 -3.83 5.46
C ALA A 82 13.10 -5.25 5.89
N LYS A 83 12.27 -5.89 6.70
CA LYS A 83 12.50 -7.26 7.18
C LYS A 83 12.50 -8.31 6.07
N HIS A 84 11.61 -8.16 5.10
CA HIS A 84 11.40 -9.15 4.03
C HIS A 84 12.11 -8.82 2.73
N PHE A 85 12.74 -7.66 2.65
CA PHE A 85 13.43 -7.19 1.45
C PHE A 85 14.60 -8.09 1.06
N ARG A 86 14.63 -8.47 -0.21
CA ARG A 86 15.76 -9.13 -0.85
C ARG A 86 16.01 -8.49 -2.20
N TYR A 87 17.24 -8.14 -2.48
CA TYR A 87 17.57 -7.67 -3.82
C TYR A 87 17.61 -8.87 -4.77
N PRO A 88 16.82 -8.90 -5.87
CA PRO A 88 16.86 -10.01 -6.81
C PRO A 88 18.27 -10.17 -7.41
N ALA A 89 18.78 -11.39 -7.43
CA ALA A 89 20.15 -11.67 -7.86
C ALA A 89 20.43 -11.20 -9.30
N LEU A 90 19.50 -11.43 -10.22
CA LEU A 90 19.65 -10.97 -11.60
C LEU A 90 19.65 -9.45 -11.72
N ALA A 91 18.75 -8.78 -11.02
CA ALA A 91 18.72 -7.33 -11.00
C ALA A 91 20.01 -6.74 -10.40
N GLN A 92 20.54 -7.38 -9.37
CA GLN A 92 21.82 -7.01 -8.77
C GLN A 92 22.99 -7.20 -9.73
N GLN A 93 23.03 -8.34 -10.43
CA GLN A 93 24.07 -8.66 -11.40
C GLN A 93 24.12 -7.67 -12.57
N PHE A 94 22.95 -7.24 -13.05
CA PHE A 94 22.84 -6.29 -14.15
C PHE A 94 22.76 -4.83 -13.71
N GLY A 95 22.91 -4.54 -12.43
CA GLY A 95 22.86 -3.18 -11.91
C GLY A 95 21.49 -2.50 -12.04
N VAL A 96 20.42 -3.29 -12.10
CA VAL A 96 19.06 -2.76 -12.28
C VAL A 96 18.55 -2.18 -10.98
N GLN A 97 18.20 -0.92 -11.02
CA GLN A 97 17.69 -0.14 -9.89
C GLN A 97 16.40 0.58 -10.29
N GLY A 98 15.66 1.02 -9.30
CA GLY A 98 14.50 1.86 -9.54
C GLY A 98 13.42 1.70 -8.48
N ARG A 99 12.31 2.35 -8.76
CA ARG A 99 11.15 2.38 -7.88
C ARG A 99 10.05 1.50 -8.45
N VAL A 100 9.52 0.62 -7.62
CA VAL A 100 8.35 -0.20 -7.93
C VAL A 100 7.16 0.34 -7.15
N PHE A 101 6.11 0.68 -7.86
CA PHE A 101 4.83 1.04 -7.25
C PHE A 101 3.99 -0.22 -7.06
N VAL A 102 3.54 -0.44 -5.84
CA VAL A 102 2.70 -1.59 -5.49
C VAL A 102 1.34 -1.10 -5.04
N GLN A 103 0.31 -1.58 -5.72
CA GLN A 103 -1.09 -1.35 -5.34
C GLN A 103 -1.68 -2.65 -4.81
N PHE A 104 -2.47 -2.56 -3.76
CA PHE A 104 -3.16 -3.71 -3.20
C PHE A 104 -4.40 -3.28 -2.42
N MET A 105 -5.23 -4.25 -2.08
CA MET A 105 -6.42 -4.06 -1.27
C MET A 105 -6.27 -4.74 0.09
N ILE A 106 -6.70 -4.06 1.14
CA ILE A 106 -6.97 -4.67 2.44
C ILE A 106 -8.44 -5.02 2.45
N GLY A 107 -8.75 -6.30 2.41
CA GLY A 107 -10.12 -6.80 2.34
C GLY A 107 -10.90 -6.66 3.65
N VAL A 108 -12.18 -6.91 3.59
CA VAL A 108 -13.07 -6.90 4.78
C VAL A 108 -12.73 -7.99 5.79
N ASP A 109 -12.03 -9.02 5.36
CA ASP A 109 -11.47 -10.11 6.18
C ASP A 109 -10.06 -9.80 6.70
N GLY A 110 -9.48 -8.66 6.30
CA GLY A 110 -8.14 -8.23 6.67
C GLY A 110 -7.01 -8.81 5.81
N ASN A 111 -7.32 -9.64 4.83
CA ASN A 111 -6.32 -10.18 3.92
C ASN A 111 -5.96 -9.19 2.83
N VAL A 112 -4.71 -9.20 2.43
CA VAL A 112 -4.22 -8.43 1.28
C VAL A 112 -4.55 -9.18 -0.01
N THR A 113 -5.18 -8.49 -0.95
CA THR A 113 -5.59 -9.03 -2.25
C THR A 113 -5.33 -8.03 -3.37
N GLY A 114 -5.46 -8.48 -4.61
CA GLY A 114 -5.37 -7.60 -5.77
C GLY A 114 -4.03 -6.88 -5.94
N ILE A 115 -2.93 -7.55 -5.58
CA ILE A 115 -1.59 -6.96 -5.67
C ILE A 115 -1.23 -6.72 -7.14
N ARG A 116 -0.95 -5.46 -7.47
CA ARG A 116 -0.47 -5.02 -8.77
C ARG A 116 0.82 -4.24 -8.60
N THR A 117 1.75 -4.47 -9.50
CA THR A 117 3.06 -3.82 -9.48
C THR A 117 3.33 -3.12 -10.79
N ARG A 118 4.07 -2.01 -10.72
CA ARG A 118 4.58 -1.29 -11.87
C ARG A 118 5.96 -0.73 -11.54
N GLY A 119 6.95 -1.14 -12.31
CA GLY A 119 8.34 -0.74 -12.11
C GLY A 119 9.17 -0.86 -13.37
N PRO A 120 10.46 -0.58 -13.29
CA PRO A 120 11.37 -0.60 -14.43
C PRO A 120 11.77 -2.02 -14.87
N ASP A 121 11.58 -3.02 -14.03
CA ASP A 121 12.06 -4.38 -14.26
C ASP A 121 11.19 -5.42 -13.57
N ASN A 122 10.95 -6.54 -14.26
CA ASN A 122 10.10 -7.62 -13.77
C ASN A 122 10.63 -8.31 -12.51
N ASN A 123 11.96 -8.42 -12.34
CA ASN A 123 12.54 -9.04 -11.14
C ASN A 123 12.27 -8.16 -9.91
N LEU A 124 12.38 -6.84 -10.06
CA LEU A 124 12.05 -5.89 -9.00
C LEU A 124 10.55 -5.90 -8.69
N GLU A 125 9.70 -5.97 -9.70
CA GLU A 125 8.25 -6.06 -9.53
C GLU A 125 7.84 -7.35 -8.80
N ASN A 126 8.42 -8.50 -9.17
CA ASN A 126 8.15 -9.78 -8.54
C ASN A 126 8.57 -9.79 -7.07
N GLU A 127 9.72 -9.20 -6.75
CA GLU A 127 10.16 -9.06 -5.36
C GLU A 127 9.23 -8.15 -4.55
N ALA A 128 8.84 -7.02 -5.10
CA ALA A 128 7.89 -6.12 -4.45
C ALA A 128 6.55 -6.82 -4.20
N LYS A 129 6.03 -7.57 -5.17
CA LYS A 129 4.82 -8.38 -5.04
C LYS A 129 4.97 -9.42 -3.94
N ARG A 130 6.12 -10.12 -3.89
CA ARG A 130 6.42 -11.11 -2.85
C ARG A 130 6.39 -10.49 -1.45
N ILE A 131 7.04 -9.34 -1.26
CA ILE A 131 7.09 -8.64 0.02
C ILE A 131 5.68 -8.32 0.52
N ILE A 132 4.83 -7.78 -0.35
CA ILE A 132 3.46 -7.40 0.03
C ILE A 132 2.58 -8.63 0.26
N SER A 133 2.80 -9.72 -0.47
CA SER A 133 2.08 -10.99 -0.26
C SER A 133 2.35 -11.63 1.12
N LEU A 134 3.46 -11.26 1.76
CA LEU A 134 3.84 -11.75 3.09
C LEU A 134 3.25 -10.90 4.23
N LEU A 135 2.46 -9.87 3.93
CA LEU A 135 1.81 -9.06 4.96
C LEU A 135 0.92 -9.92 5.85
N PRO A 136 0.94 -9.68 7.18
CA PRO A 136 0.05 -10.35 8.09
C PRO A 136 -1.40 -9.89 7.85
N LYS A 137 -2.33 -10.59 8.46
CA LYS A 137 -3.73 -10.18 8.48
C LYS A 137 -3.86 -8.84 9.20
N ILE A 138 -4.46 -7.88 8.53
CA ILE A 138 -4.63 -6.51 8.99
C ILE A 138 -6.08 -6.32 9.43
N LYS A 139 -6.31 -5.69 10.58
CA LYS A 139 -7.68 -5.37 11.00
C LYS A 139 -8.31 -4.43 9.97
N PRO A 140 -9.45 -4.79 9.36
CA PRO A 140 -10.04 -4.01 8.28
C PRO A 140 -10.49 -2.62 8.73
N GLY A 141 -10.49 -1.69 7.80
CA GLY A 141 -11.09 -0.37 7.99
C GLY A 141 -12.61 -0.46 8.09
N LYS A 142 -13.22 0.56 8.68
CA LYS A 142 -14.67 0.68 8.77
C LYS A 142 -15.14 2.06 8.35
N GLU A 143 -16.30 2.10 7.74
CA GLU A 143 -17.06 3.29 7.42
C GLU A 143 -18.49 3.10 7.95
N ASN A 144 -18.97 4.02 8.78
CA ASN A 144 -20.28 3.91 9.45
C ASN A 144 -20.48 2.57 10.19
N GLY A 145 -19.43 2.07 10.85
CA GLY A 145 -19.46 0.80 11.58
C GLY A 145 -19.39 -0.47 10.72
N VAL A 146 -19.39 -0.33 9.39
CA VAL A 146 -19.31 -1.45 8.45
C VAL A 146 -17.89 -1.62 7.95
N ARG A 147 -17.41 -2.87 7.90
CA ARG A 147 -16.10 -3.19 7.31
C ARG A 147 -16.08 -2.89 5.83
N VAL A 148 -15.05 -2.19 5.38
CA VAL A 148 -14.87 -1.82 3.97
C VAL A 148 -13.53 -2.28 3.44
N ARG A 149 -13.45 -2.47 2.14
CA ARG A 149 -12.18 -2.69 1.44
C ARG A 149 -11.45 -1.37 1.30
N VAL A 150 -10.18 -1.37 1.64
CA VAL A 150 -9.35 -0.17 1.56
C VAL A 150 -8.22 -0.39 0.58
N PRO A 151 -8.15 0.38 -0.52
CA PRO A 151 -7.03 0.34 -1.44
C PRO A 151 -5.83 1.03 -0.81
N PHE A 152 -4.66 0.47 -1.06
CA PHE A 152 -3.40 1.00 -0.60
C PHE A 152 -2.36 0.98 -1.72
N SER A 153 -1.50 1.99 -1.77
CA SER A 153 -0.41 2.07 -2.73
C SER A 153 0.86 2.52 -2.05
N ILE A 154 1.95 1.81 -2.29
CA ILE A 154 3.25 2.14 -1.75
C ILE A 154 4.35 2.03 -2.80
N PRO A 155 5.36 2.90 -2.79
CA PRO A 155 6.57 2.71 -3.56
C PRO A 155 7.59 1.92 -2.76
N ILE A 156 8.26 0.98 -3.42
CA ILE A 156 9.44 0.30 -2.91
C ILE A 156 10.62 0.69 -3.77
N THR A 157 11.63 1.29 -3.17
CA THR A 157 12.83 1.74 -3.88
C THR A 157 13.93 0.70 -3.77
N PHE A 158 14.39 0.22 -4.92
CA PHE A 158 15.53 -0.66 -5.06
C PHE A 158 16.75 0.16 -5.47
N LYS A 159 17.74 0.22 -4.61
CA LYS A 159 18.98 0.96 -4.86
C LYS A 159 20.19 0.11 -4.50
N LEU A 160 21.12 0.04 -5.44
CA LEU A 160 22.44 -0.53 -5.24
C LEU A 160 23.40 0.54 -4.72
N GLN A 161 24.35 0.15 -3.92
CA GLN A 161 25.47 0.99 -3.49
C GLN A 161 26.74 0.63 -4.21
#